data_5a8da13eb48eb68db281f80a903b200a
#
_entry.id   5a8da13eb48eb68db281f80a903b200a
#
_cell.length_a   1.000
_cell.length_b   1.000
_cell.length_c   1.000
_cell.angle_alpha   90.00
_cell.angle_beta   90.00
_cell.angle_gamma   90.00
#
_symmetry.space_group_name_H-M   'P 1'
#
loop_
_entity.id
_entity.type
_entity.pdbx_description
1 polymer ?
#
loop_
_entity_poly.entity_id
_entity_poly.type
_entity_poly.pdbx_seq_one_letter_code
_entity_poly.pdbx_strand_id
1 'polypeptide(L)'
;GGTNVNLYTKESGTGQPMVLLHGNGEDSSYFVNQMSFFESKYHVIAVDTRGHGRSPRGQGAFTLERFAEDLKEFLDRRGLRRIILLGFSDGGNIALIFALKYPGYVDRLILNGANLNPFGMRLSVLADVAQEYLGVEGKLWLQKSGIGQVREKMQMAAGKMRTEKQFSKENEKKNGQEGRNKQQRRSCQKENINGKRENDWDANIHKKELLSLMLYEPWIRPELLRRLKMPVLVIAGSDDMIRERHTRRIARSLPNARLRILEGTHFIAAEKPDAFNQCVEAFLEGTQGGELAQMSRIWGSRRAGRLEKEKIRRAAVLVPLIQKGGEYHVVFEVRAGSLKTQPGEICFPGGAVERGETPKQAAVRETMEELLINRCQIRVIAPLDVLEAPGAMEISPFLGALQGYRWSYSEAEVDHTFSVPLRWFAEHEPERYETELVTVPEETFPFEDVPGGRDYHWRRGHYDVYFYRREEGIIWGMTAKILRSLAEMYREDILSK
;
A
#
# COMPACT_ATOMS: atom_id res chain seq x y z
N GLY A 1 15.98 -24.55 -25.82
CA GLY A 1 17.23 -24.16 -25.19
C GLY A 1 17.04 -22.87 -24.45
N GLY A 2 16.97 -22.90 -23.11
CA GLY A 2 16.82 -21.69 -22.30
C GLY A 2 18.08 -20.84 -22.37
N THR A 3 17.98 -19.64 -22.86
CA THR A 3 19.04 -18.63 -22.77
C THR A 3 19.03 -18.10 -21.36
N ASN A 4 19.82 -18.70 -20.49
CA ASN A 4 19.92 -18.40 -19.08
C ASN A 4 20.46 -16.98 -18.88
N VAL A 5 19.62 -16.04 -18.44
CA VAL A 5 20.05 -14.69 -18.02
C VAL A 5 20.36 -14.72 -16.52
N ASN A 6 21.54 -14.31 -16.15
CA ASN A 6 21.89 -14.13 -14.75
C ASN A 6 21.43 -12.74 -14.33
N LEU A 7 20.31 -12.67 -13.61
CA LEU A 7 19.74 -11.41 -13.12
C LEU A 7 20.63 -10.84 -12.00
N TYR A 8 20.95 -9.56 -12.11
CA TYR A 8 21.61 -8.82 -11.05
C TYR A 8 20.61 -8.49 -9.93
N THR A 9 21.08 -8.54 -8.69
CA THR A 9 20.27 -8.22 -7.50
C THR A 9 21.03 -7.33 -6.53
N LYS A 10 20.29 -6.46 -5.85
CA LYS A 10 20.71 -5.85 -4.60
C LYS A 10 19.98 -6.53 -3.47
N GLU A 11 20.69 -6.88 -2.40
CA GLU A 11 20.14 -7.65 -1.31
C GLU A 11 20.52 -7.06 0.04
N SER A 12 19.59 -7.14 0.99
CA SER A 12 19.80 -6.74 2.38
C SER A 12 18.88 -7.50 3.31
N GLY A 13 19.24 -7.57 4.59
CA GLY A 13 18.45 -8.23 5.63
C GLY A 13 18.47 -9.75 5.60
N THR A 14 17.68 -10.35 6.48
CA THR A 14 17.54 -11.81 6.63
C THR A 14 16.07 -12.16 6.91
N GLY A 15 15.69 -13.43 6.76
CA GLY A 15 14.33 -13.91 7.05
C GLY A 15 13.56 -14.31 5.78
N GLN A 16 12.23 -14.10 5.79
CA GLN A 16 11.39 -14.45 4.64
C GLN A 16 11.79 -13.61 3.41
N PRO A 17 12.00 -14.26 2.23
CA PRO A 17 12.39 -13.53 1.04
C PRO A 17 11.29 -12.55 0.58
N MET A 18 11.67 -11.28 0.36
CA MET A 18 10.86 -10.23 -0.26
C MET A 18 11.53 -9.82 -1.57
N VAL A 19 10.91 -10.15 -2.68
CA VAL A 19 11.43 -9.85 -4.03
C VAL A 19 10.74 -8.62 -4.57
N LEU A 20 11.55 -7.65 -5.03
CA LEU A 20 11.09 -6.36 -5.55
C LEU A 20 11.41 -6.27 -7.04
N LEU A 21 10.40 -5.95 -7.87
CA LEU A 21 10.50 -5.81 -9.33
C LEU A 21 10.17 -4.35 -9.71
N HIS A 22 11.15 -3.67 -10.29
CA HIS A 22 11.04 -2.27 -10.74
C HIS A 22 10.17 -2.10 -11.99
N GLY A 23 9.86 -0.85 -12.35
CA GLY A 23 9.08 -0.48 -13.51
C GLY A 23 9.88 -0.43 -14.81
N ASN A 24 9.21 -0.04 -15.91
CA ASN A 24 9.80 0.07 -17.24
C ASN A 24 10.93 1.11 -17.25
N GLY A 25 12.10 0.73 -17.77
CA GLY A 25 13.25 1.62 -17.89
C GLY A 25 13.97 1.96 -16.59
N GLU A 26 13.61 1.33 -15.47
CA GLU A 26 14.24 1.51 -14.16
C GLU A 26 15.17 0.35 -13.80
N ASP A 27 15.65 0.33 -12.57
CA ASP A 27 16.47 -0.73 -11.99
C ASP A 27 16.21 -0.90 -10.49
N SER A 28 16.95 -1.78 -9.83
CA SER A 28 16.84 -2.05 -8.40
C SER A 28 17.04 -0.84 -7.49
N SER A 29 17.62 0.26 -7.98
CA SER A 29 17.82 1.47 -7.19
C SER A 29 16.51 2.21 -6.89
N TYR A 30 15.45 1.95 -7.66
CA TYR A 30 14.11 2.48 -7.38
C TYR A 30 13.64 2.17 -5.96
N PHE A 31 14.03 1.01 -5.44
CA PHE A 31 13.57 0.51 -4.14
C PHE A 31 14.49 0.82 -2.96
N VAL A 32 15.38 1.81 -3.06
CA VAL A 32 16.33 2.13 -1.98
C VAL A 32 15.64 2.36 -0.63
N ASN A 33 14.50 3.08 -0.62
CA ASN A 33 13.74 3.37 0.59
C ASN A 33 13.01 2.12 1.15
N GLN A 34 12.50 1.27 0.26
CA GLN A 34 11.84 0.02 0.63
C GLN A 34 12.85 -0.99 1.19
N MET A 35 14.02 -1.10 0.57
CA MET A 35 15.09 -1.98 1.06
C MET A 35 15.50 -1.61 2.48
N SER A 36 15.83 -0.34 2.72
CA SER A 36 16.24 0.15 4.03
C SER A 36 15.16 -0.02 5.11
N PHE A 37 13.87 0.08 4.73
CA PHE A 37 12.76 -0.08 5.67
C PHE A 37 12.51 -1.53 6.05
N PHE A 38 12.55 -2.45 5.07
CA PHE A 38 12.16 -3.84 5.26
C PHE A 38 13.30 -4.78 5.65
N GLU A 39 14.57 -4.39 5.48
CA GLU A 39 15.74 -5.24 5.77
C GLU A 39 15.84 -5.72 7.22
N SER A 40 15.24 -5.01 8.16
CA SER A 40 15.20 -5.43 9.57
C SER A 40 14.31 -6.65 9.84
N LYS A 41 13.37 -6.96 8.93
CA LYS A 41 12.35 -8.02 9.10
C LYS A 41 12.38 -9.08 7.99
N TYR A 42 12.93 -8.77 6.82
CA TYR A 42 12.87 -9.60 5.62
C TYR A 42 14.24 -9.67 4.93
N HIS A 43 14.47 -10.76 4.22
CA HIS A 43 15.54 -10.82 3.23
C HIS A 43 15.04 -10.12 1.95
N VAL A 44 15.39 -8.86 1.78
CA VAL A 44 14.94 -8.03 0.65
C VAL A 44 15.86 -8.22 -0.54
N ILE A 45 15.28 -8.53 -1.70
CA ILE A 45 15.97 -8.84 -2.96
C ILE A 45 15.36 -7.95 -4.05
N ALA A 46 16.00 -6.84 -4.36
CA ALA A 46 15.63 -5.99 -5.49
C ALA A 46 16.34 -6.48 -6.76
N VAL A 47 15.55 -6.86 -7.77
CA VAL A 47 16.03 -7.50 -8.99
C VAL A 47 16.05 -6.51 -10.13
N ASP A 48 17.21 -6.41 -10.82
CA ASP A 48 17.25 -5.80 -12.14
C ASP A 48 16.68 -6.80 -13.15
N THR A 49 15.57 -6.48 -13.80
CA THR A 49 14.97 -7.37 -14.80
C THR A 49 15.81 -7.42 -16.07
N ARG A 50 15.59 -8.44 -16.91
CA ARG A 50 16.29 -8.60 -18.19
C ARG A 50 16.44 -7.27 -18.95
N GLY A 51 17.67 -6.92 -19.35
CA GLY A 51 17.97 -5.71 -20.12
C GLY A 51 17.87 -4.40 -19.35
N HIS A 52 17.69 -4.43 -18.02
CA HIS A 52 17.65 -3.26 -17.16
C HIS A 52 18.82 -3.26 -16.18
N GLY A 53 19.25 -2.08 -15.76
CA GLY A 53 20.31 -1.90 -14.78
C GLY A 53 21.58 -2.66 -15.15
N ARG A 54 21.96 -3.63 -14.33
CA ARG A 54 23.14 -4.49 -14.53
C ARG A 54 22.81 -5.85 -15.11
N SER A 55 21.54 -6.16 -15.32
CA SER A 55 21.13 -7.44 -15.91
C SER A 55 21.30 -7.42 -17.42
N PRO A 56 21.94 -8.44 -18.02
CA PRO A 56 22.12 -8.49 -19.45
C PRO A 56 20.76 -8.63 -20.16
N ARG A 57 20.68 -8.09 -21.37
CA ARG A 57 19.48 -8.23 -22.20
C ARG A 57 19.23 -9.69 -22.61
N GLY A 58 20.27 -10.45 -22.80
CA GLY A 58 20.19 -11.84 -23.28
C GLY A 58 19.57 -11.96 -24.66
N GLN A 59 19.32 -13.20 -25.07
CA GLN A 59 18.69 -13.51 -26.36
C GLN A 59 17.19 -13.79 -26.20
N GLY A 60 16.46 -13.78 -27.31
CA GLY A 60 15.04 -14.11 -27.36
C GLY A 60 14.09 -12.93 -27.22
N ALA A 61 12.81 -13.22 -27.07
CA ALA A 61 11.75 -12.22 -26.98
C ALA A 61 11.90 -11.33 -25.75
N PHE A 62 11.64 -10.04 -25.94
CA PHE A 62 11.62 -9.05 -24.87
C PHE A 62 10.14 -8.80 -24.49
N THR A 63 9.61 -9.68 -23.62
CA THR A 63 8.21 -9.69 -23.22
C THR A 63 8.07 -9.84 -21.71
N LEU A 64 6.98 -9.35 -21.11
CA LEU A 64 6.70 -9.50 -19.68
C LEU A 64 6.57 -10.97 -19.26
N GLU A 65 6.08 -11.81 -20.17
CA GLU A 65 6.01 -13.26 -19.93
C GLU A 65 7.41 -13.88 -19.81
N ARG A 66 8.35 -13.48 -20.67
CA ARG A 66 9.74 -13.93 -20.59
C ARG A 66 10.41 -13.44 -19.32
N PHE A 67 10.12 -12.25 -18.87
CA PHE A 67 10.64 -11.72 -17.60
C PHE A 67 10.13 -12.52 -16.39
N ALA A 68 8.88 -12.96 -16.43
CA ALA A 68 8.34 -13.87 -15.42
C ALA A 68 9.03 -15.24 -15.43
N GLU A 69 9.42 -15.74 -16.59
CA GLU A 69 10.22 -16.98 -16.71
C GLU A 69 11.64 -16.79 -16.16
N ASP A 70 12.30 -15.69 -16.47
CA ASP A 70 13.61 -15.36 -15.90
C ASP A 70 13.57 -15.29 -14.37
N LEU A 71 12.51 -14.68 -13.81
CA LEU A 71 12.28 -14.66 -12.35
C LEU A 71 12.11 -16.08 -11.80
N LYS A 72 11.37 -16.96 -12.51
CA LYS A 72 11.21 -18.36 -12.11
C LYS A 72 12.56 -19.10 -12.06
N GLU A 73 13.36 -18.95 -13.12
CA GLU A 73 14.69 -19.56 -13.19
C GLU A 73 15.63 -19.01 -12.09
N PHE A 74 15.57 -17.72 -11.82
CA PHE A 74 16.32 -17.07 -10.73
C PHE A 74 15.95 -17.67 -9.37
N LEU A 75 14.65 -17.76 -9.06
CA LEU A 75 14.17 -18.29 -7.78
C LEU A 75 14.52 -19.77 -7.61
N ASP A 76 14.45 -20.55 -8.68
CA ASP A 76 14.82 -21.98 -8.67
C ASP A 76 16.30 -22.19 -8.34
N ARG A 77 17.18 -21.45 -9.01
CA ARG A 77 18.63 -21.54 -8.78
C ARG A 77 19.01 -21.22 -7.34
N ARG A 78 18.21 -20.37 -6.67
CA ARG A 78 18.45 -19.94 -5.29
C ARG A 78 17.65 -20.74 -4.26
N GLY A 79 16.83 -21.69 -4.69
CA GLY A 79 15.96 -22.47 -3.81
C GLY A 79 14.90 -21.64 -3.09
N LEU A 80 14.55 -20.45 -3.62
CA LEU A 80 13.61 -19.54 -3.00
C LEU A 80 12.17 -19.95 -3.31
N ARG A 81 11.37 -20.05 -2.25
CA ARG A 81 9.93 -20.37 -2.29
C ARG A 81 9.18 -19.53 -1.26
N ARG A 82 7.86 -19.42 -1.42
CA ARG A 82 6.97 -18.69 -0.51
C ARG A 82 7.45 -17.26 -0.29
N ILE A 83 7.75 -16.59 -1.40
CA ILE A 83 8.25 -15.22 -1.39
C ILE A 83 7.11 -14.22 -1.18
N ILE A 84 7.44 -13.06 -0.59
CA ILE A 84 6.65 -11.85 -0.74
C ILE A 84 7.11 -11.23 -2.06
N LEU A 85 6.18 -11.00 -3.00
CA LEU A 85 6.49 -10.44 -4.30
C LEU A 85 5.85 -9.07 -4.45
N LEU A 86 6.68 -8.03 -4.53
CA LEU A 86 6.26 -6.65 -4.77
C LEU A 86 6.71 -6.22 -6.16
N GLY A 87 5.77 -5.74 -6.97
CA GLY A 87 6.08 -5.22 -8.29
C GLY A 87 5.51 -3.81 -8.49
N PHE A 88 6.33 -2.95 -9.08
CA PHE A 88 5.97 -1.60 -9.49
C PHE A 88 5.80 -1.53 -11.00
N SER A 89 4.68 -0.95 -11.47
CA SER A 89 4.41 -0.71 -12.90
C SER A 89 4.55 -2.01 -13.72
N ASP A 90 5.47 -2.09 -14.70
CA ASP A 90 5.76 -3.34 -15.43
C ASP A 90 6.25 -4.46 -14.50
N GLY A 91 6.99 -4.14 -13.43
CA GLY A 91 7.29 -5.11 -12.38
C GLY A 91 6.05 -5.70 -11.72
N GLY A 92 4.99 -4.89 -11.56
CA GLY A 92 3.67 -5.35 -11.09
C GLY A 92 2.98 -6.26 -12.11
N ASN A 93 3.11 -5.97 -13.39
CA ASN A 93 2.60 -6.81 -14.49
C ASN A 93 3.34 -8.15 -14.54
N ILE A 94 4.67 -8.13 -14.43
CA ILE A 94 5.51 -9.34 -14.31
C ILE A 94 5.08 -10.17 -13.09
N ALA A 95 4.88 -9.53 -11.94
CA ALA A 95 4.46 -10.17 -10.71
C ALA A 95 3.10 -10.88 -10.85
N LEU A 96 2.12 -10.23 -11.54
CA LEU A 96 0.83 -10.85 -11.86
C LEU A 96 0.97 -12.08 -12.77
N ILE A 97 1.72 -11.96 -13.86
CA ILE A 97 1.98 -13.05 -14.80
C ILE A 97 2.68 -14.22 -14.07
N PHE A 98 3.69 -13.90 -13.28
CA PHE A 98 4.43 -14.87 -12.47
C PHE A 98 3.51 -15.62 -11.49
N ALA A 99 2.71 -14.89 -10.72
CA ALA A 99 1.79 -15.47 -9.75
C ALA A 99 0.71 -16.35 -10.40
N LEU A 100 0.23 -15.98 -11.60
CA LEU A 100 -0.71 -16.79 -12.38
C LEU A 100 -0.10 -18.08 -12.91
N LYS A 101 1.17 -18.06 -13.34
CA LYS A 101 1.89 -19.23 -13.84
C LYS A 101 2.42 -20.12 -12.70
N TYR A 102 2.88 -19.53 -11.62
CA TYR A 102 3.61 -20.19 -10.52
C TYR A 102 3.07 -19.82 -9.13
N PRO A 103 1.78 -20.03 -8.85
CA PRO A 103 1.15 -19.55 -7.61
C PRO A 103 1.80 -20.10 -6.33
N GLY A 104 2.37 -21.30 -6.37
CA GLY A 104 3.05 -21.93 -5.22
C GLY A 104 4.35 -21.22 -4.76
N TYR A 105 4.88 -20.29 -5.55
CA TYR A 105 6.05 -19.48 -5.16
C TYR A 105 5.70 -18.28 -4.31
N VAL A 106 4.49 -17.74 -4.47
CA VAL A 106 4.09 -16.45 -3.91
C VAL A 106 3.25 -16.65 -2.66
N ASP A 107 3.75 -16.19 -1.54
CA ASP A 107 3.05 -16.19 -0.26
C ASP A 107 2.14 -14.96 -0.14
N ARG A 108 2.63 -13.80 -0.54
CA ARG A 108 1.90 -12.53 -0.61
C ARG A 108 2.30 -11.74 -1.84
N LEU A 109 1.34 -11.08 -2.46
CA LEU A 109 1.55 -10.29 -3.66
C LEU A 109 1.22 -8.81 -3.41
N ILE A 110 2.10 -7.91 -3.83
CA ILE A 110 1.92 -6.47 -3.71
C ILE A 110 2.09 -5.85 -5.10
N LEU A 111 1.04 -5.19 -5.57
CA LEU A 111 0.95 -4.59 -6.89
C LEU A 111 0.86 -3.08 -6.76
N ASN A 112 1.90 -2.37 -7.18
CA ASN A 112 1.92 -0.92 -7.25
C ASN A 112 1.83 -0.47 -8.71
N GLY A 113 0.74 0.20 -9.08
CA GLY A 113 0.59 0.76 -10.43
C GLY A 113 0.53 -0.28 -11.56
N ALA A 114 0.11 -1.52 -11.29
CA ALA A 114 -0.03 -2.57 -12.31
C ALA A 114 -1.27 -2.36 -13.19
N ASN A 115 -1.24 -2.88 -14.43
CA ASN A 115 -2.37 -2.89 -15.35
C ASN A 115 -2.59 -4.28 -15.98
N LEU A 116 -3.81 -4.56 -16.43
CA LEU A 116 -4.16 -5.83 -17.10
C LEU A 116 -4.01 -5.76 -18.62
N ASN A 117 -4.00 -4.57 -19.18
CA ASN A 117 -3.80 -4.29 -20.60
C ASN A 117 -3.39 -2.83 -20.78
N PRO A 118 -2.84 -2.44 -21.93
CA PRO A 118 -2.40 -1.06 -22.21
C PRO A 118 -3.50 -0.01 -22.01
N PHE A 119 -4.76 -0.36 -22.29
CA PHE A 119 -5.90 0.54 -22.06
C PHE A 119 -6.20 0.79 -20.57
N GLY A 120 -5.46 0.20 -19.65
CA GLY A 120 -5.45 0.57 -18.23
C GLY A 120 -4.89 1.97 -18.00
N MET A 121 -3.94 2.40 -18.81
CA MET A 121 -3.33 3.73 -18.74
C MET A 121 -4.30 4.85 -19.14
N ARG A 122 -3.99 6.08 -18.73
CA ARG A 122 -4.66 7.30 -19.24
C ARG A 122 -4.37 7.45 -20.71
N LEU A 123 -5.35 7.91 -21.51
CA LEU A 123 -5.19 8.02 -22.95
C LEU A 123 -4.07 8.99 -23.37
N SER A 124 -3.85 10.07 -22.61
CA SER A 124 -2.73 10.99 -22.84
C SER A 124 -1.39 10.28 -22.75
N VAL A 125 -1.17 9.49 -21.68
CA VAL A 125 0.06 8.73 -21.50
C VAL A 125 0.26 7.72 -22.64
N LEU A 126 -0.81 7.00 -23.00
CA LEU A 126 -0.74 6.04 -24.10
C LEU A 126 -0.40 6.71 -25.44
N ALA A 127 -0.94 7.92 -25.70
CA ALA A 127 -0.62 8.71 -26.88
C ALA A 127 0.84 9.18 -26.89
N ASP A 128 1.35 9.65 -25.77
CA ASP A 128 2.75 10.07 -25.62
C ASP A 128 3.72 8.91 -25.87
N VAL A 129 3.45 7.74 -25.29
CA VAL A 129 4.24 6.52 -25.51
C VAL A 129 4.18 6.09 -26.98
N ALA A 130 3.02 6.14 -27.62
CA ALA A 130 2.87 5.80 -29.04
C ALA A 130 3.64 6.78 -29.94
N GLN A 131 3.60 8.06 -29.66
CA GLN A 131 4.35 9.07 -30.38
C GLN A 131 5.86 8.84 -30.26
N GLU A 132 6.33 8.53 -29.05
CA GLU A 132 7.73 8.24 -28.80
C GLU A 132 8.20 6.97 -29.53
N TYR A 133 7.37 5.91 -29.50
CA TYR A 133 7.60 4.66 -30.24
C TYR A 133 7.78 4.90 -31.73
N LEU A 134 6.85 5.64 -32.36
CA LEU A 134 6.93 6.00 -33.79
C LEU A 134 8.17 6.84 -34.09
N GLY A 135 8.55 7.72 -33.19
CA GLY A 135 9.79 8.51 -33.32
C GLY A 135 11.05 7.64 -33.32
N VAL A 136 11.11 6.62 -32.45
CA VAL A 136 12.21 5.64 -32.42
C VAL A 136 12.20 4.75 -33.67
N GLU A 137 11.05 4.27 -34.10
CA GLU A 137 10.92 3.50 -35.36
C GLU A 137 11.41 4.28 -36.57
N GLY A 138 11.02 5.55 -36.67
CA GLY A 138 11.50 6.42 -37.72
C GLY A 138 13.04 6.60 -37.74
N LYS A 139 13.66 6.71 -36.56
CA LYS A 139 15.13 6.75 -36.43
C LYS A 139 15.78 5.46 -36.89
N LEU A 140 15.27 4.30 -36.46
CA LEU A 140 15.76 2.98 -36.86
C LEU A 140 15.60 2.75 -38.37
N TRP A 141 14.47 3.18 -38.94
CA TRP A 141 14.25 3.09 -40.39
C TRP A 141 15.26 3.95 -41.19
N LEU A 142 15.48 5.22 -40.75
CA LEU A 142 16.49 6.10 -41.37
C LEU A 142 17.91 5.51 -41.28
N GLN A 143 18.25 4.90 -40.15
CA GLN A 143 19.54 4.22 -39.96
C GLN A 143 19.68 3.00 -40.90
N LYS A 144 18.61 2.19 -41.03
CA LYS A 144 18.59 0.96 -41.89
C LYS A 144 18.56 1.31 -43.38
N SER A 145 17.84 2.32 -43.80
CA SER A 145 17.67 2.68 -45.23
C SER A 145 18.90 3.31 -45.88
N GLY A 146 19.93 3.63 -45.11
CA GLY A 146 21.14 4.31 -45.61
C GLY A 146 20.93 5.78 -45.98
N ILE A 147 19.67 6.29 -45.94
CA ILE A 147 19.35 7.69 -46.26
C ILE A 147 20.02 8.63 -45.25
N GLY A 148 20.14 8.22 -44.00
CA GLY A 148 20.91 8.93 -42.99
C GLY A 148 22.38 9.12 -43.38
N GLN A 149 22.99 8.06 -43.99
CA GLN A 149 24.38 8.13 -44.48
C GLN A 149 24.54 9.09 -45.65
N VAL A 150 23.57 9.15 -46.57
CA VAL A 150 23.57 10.07 -47.69
C VAL A 150 23.43 11.52 -47.19
N ARG A 151 22.54 11.77 -46.23
CA ARG A 151 22.34 13.12 -45.65
C ARG A 151 23.57 13.60 -44.85
N GLU A 152 24.23 12.72 -44.08
CA GLU A 152 25.49 13.05 -43.40
C GLU A 152 26.66 13.27 -44.38
N LYS A 153 26.77 12.42 -45.41
CA LYS A 153 27.75 12.62 -46.47
C LYS A 153 27.53 13.95 -47.21
N MET A 154 26.28 14.32 -47.49
CA MET A 154 25.95 15.60 -48.05
C MET A 154 26.25 16.78 -47.10
N GLN A 155 25.94 16.62 -45.80
CA GLN A 155 26.29 17.65 -44.80
C GLN A 155 27.81 17.77 -44.59
N MET A 156 28.55 16.67 -44.58
CA MET A 156 30.02 16.67 -44.54
C MET A 156 30.61 17.26 -45.84
N ALA A 157 30.03 16.98 -47.01
CA ALA A 157 30.45 17.56 -48.26
C ALA A 157 30.16 19.07 -48.29
N ALA A 158 28.99 19.49 -47.83
CA ALA A 158 28.62 20.90 -47.70
C ALA A 158 29.50 21.64 -46.66
N GLY A 159 29.83 20.96 -45.54
CA GLY A 159 30.80 21.49 -44.55
C GLY A 159 32.21 21.61 -45.12
N LYS A 160 32.66 20.61 -45.91
CA LYS A 160 33.96 20.69 -46.65
C LYS A 160 33.98 21.80 -47.67
N MET A 161 32.91 21.99 -48.44
CA MET A 161 32.81 23.13 -49.39
C MET A 161 32.82 24.47 -48.68
N ARG A 162 32.25 24.58 -47.49
CA ARG A 162 32.33 25.79 -46.66
C ARG A 162 33.73 26.05 -46.13
N THR A 163 34.43 25.02 -45.64
CA THR A 163 35.80 25.12 -45.16
C THR A 163 36.79 25.33 -46.29
N GLU A 164 36.62 24.70 -47.46
CA GLU A 164 37.47 24.97 -48.64
C GLU A 164 37.26 26.38 -49.21
N LYS A 165 36.04 26.93 -49.19
CA LYS A 165 35.77 28.33 -49.53
C LYS A 165 36.36 29.32 -48.46
N GLN A 166 36.48 28.93 -47.22
CA GLN A 166 37.16 29.72 -46.20
C GLN A 166 38.67 29.60 -46.32
N PHE A 167 39.21 28.40 -46.60
CA PHE A 167 40.66 28.16 -46.79
C PHE A 167 41.18 28.78 -48.09
N SER A 168 40.42 28.86 -49.18
CA SER A 168 40.84 29.56 -50.38
C SER A 168 40.85 31.09 -50.20
N LYS A 169 40.16 31.64 -49.23
CA LYS A 169 40.28 33.06 -48.85
C LYS A 169 41.41 33.36 -47.87
N GLU A 170 41.94 32.37 -47.14
CA GLU A 170 43.06 32.51 -46.19
C GLU A 170 44.42 32.07 -46.79
N ASN A 171 44.45 31.22 -47.82
CA ASN A 171 45.73 30.73 -48.45
C ASN A 171 46.36 31.63 -49.46
N GLU A 172 45.83 32.83 -49.71
CA GLU A 172 46.61 33.89 -50.37
C GLU A 172 47.66 34.56 -49.45
N LYS A 173 47.81 34.10 -48.20
CA LYS A 173 48.65 34.75 -47.21
C LYS A 173 49.71 33.90 -46.47
N LYS A 174 49.86 32.59 -46.70
CA LYS A 174 51.03 31.87 -46.09
C LYS A 174 51.42 30.58 -46.84
N ASN A 175 52.56 30.60 -47.46
CA ASN A 175 53.34 29.43 -47.92
C ASN A 175 54.02 28.74 -46.71
N GLY A 176 54.10 27.43 -46.68
CA GLY A 176 55.14 26.67 -46.01
C GLY A 176 54.70 25.59 -45.01
N GLN A 177 55.02 24.36 -45.33
CA GLN A 177 55.23 23.19 -44.48
C GLN A 177 54.03 22.67 -43.62
N GLU A 178 53.51 21.47 -44.02
CA GLU A 178 53.22 20.34 -43.15
C GLU A 178 52.49 19.24 -43.91
N GLY A 179 53.22 18.26 -44.35
CA GLY A 179 52.70 17.05 -44.94
C GLY A 179 53.29 15.83 -44.26
N ARG A 180 52.71 15.31 -43.17
CA ARG A 180 52.96 13.93 -42.68
C ARG A 180 52.01 13.45 -41.56
N ASN A 181 50.95 14.14 -41.20
CA ASN A 181 50.11 13.74 -40.04
C ASN A 181 48.63 13.47 -40.39
N LYS A 182 48.28 13.28 -41.67
CA LYS A 182 46.88 13.14 -42.11
C LYS A 182 46.36 11.69 -42.17
N GLN A 183 47.21 10.66 -42.13
CA GLN A 183 46.80 9.28 -42.35
C GLN A 183 46.41 8.60 -41.02
N GLN A 184 47.06 8.90 -39.93
CA GLN A 184 46.77 8.34 -38.59
C GLN A 184 45.52 8.93 -37.91
N ARG A 185 45.18 10.17 -38.23
CA ARG A 185 43.91 10.79 -37.70
C ARG A 185 42.64 10.28 -38.43
N ARG A 186 42.78 9.71 -39.65
CA ARG A 186 41.61 9.20 -40.41
C ARG A 186 41.15 7.83 -39.96
N SER A 187 42.01 6.94 -39.43
CA SER A 187 41.64 5.63 -38.89
C SER A 187 40.95 5.78 -37.51
N CYS A 188 41.48 6.57 -36.59
CA CYS A 188 40.85 6.82 -35.27
C CYS A 188 39.45 7.48 -35.35
N GLN A 189 39.23 8.37 -36.34
CA GLN A 189 37.92 9.00 -36.51
C GLN A 189 36.88 8.06 -37.12
N LYS A 190 37.28 7.10 -37.96
CA LYS A 190 36.34 6.08 -38.53
C LYS A 190 35.91 5.05 -37.48
N GLU A 191 36.80 4.60 -36.61
CA GLU A 191 36.49 3.66 -35.51
C GLU A 191 35.61 4.33 -34.47
N ASN A 192 35.83 5.59 -34.12
CA ASN A 192 35.01 6.30 -33.15
C ASN A 192 33.57 6.61 -33.68
N ILE A 193 33.42 6.80 -34.99
CA ILE A 193 32.11 7.05 -35.62
C ILE A 193 31.31 5.75 -35.76
N ASN A 194 31.98 4.63 -36.07
CA ASN A 194 31.30 3.33 -36.16
C ASN A 194 30.89 2.80 -34.78
N GLY A 195 31.75 2.89 -33.77
CA GLY A 195 31.40 2.50 -32.39
C GLY A 195 30.26 3.34 -31.78
N LYS A 196 30.21 4.66 -32.09
CA LYS A 196 29.13 5.54 -31.68
C LYS A 196 27.81 5.20 -32.40
N ARG A 197 27.86 4.75 -33.65
CA ARG A 197 26.66 4.35 -34.42
C ARG A 197 26.10 3.00 -34.02
N GLU A 198 26.93 2.03 -33.68
CA GLU A 198 26.50 0.75 -33.13
C GLU A 198 25.84 0.94 -31.77
N ASN A 199 26.44 1.74 -30.88
CA ASN A 199 25.84 2.11 -29.59
C ASN A 199 24.51 2.84 -29.73
N ASP A 200 24.37 3.76 -30.71
CA ASP A 200 23.11 4.48 -30.96
C ASP A 200 22.02 3.56 -31.56
N TRP A 201 22.40 2.57 -32.36
CA TRP A 201 21.45 1.57 -32.88
C TRP A 201 20.91 0.66 -31.81
N ASP A 202 21.78 0.08 -30.99
CA ASP A 202 21.40 -0.80 -29.89
C ASP A 202 20.57 -0.08 -28.85
N ALA A 203 20.91 1.16 -28.52
CA ALA A 203 20.12 2.02 -27.63
C ALA A 203 18.72 2.29 -28.17
N ASN A 204 18.57 2.54 -29.48
CA ASN A 204 17.25 2.76 -30.10
C ASN A 204 16.43 1.45 -30.16
N ILE A 205 17.05 0.30 -30.43
CA ILE A 205 16.38 -1.00 -30.37
C ILE A 205 15.87 -1.25 -28.95
N HIS A 206 16.73 -1.10 -27.96
CA HIS A 206 16.35 -1.29 -26.55
C HIS A 206 15.21 -0.36 -26.14
N LYS A 207 15.30 0.93 -26.48
CA LYS A 207 14.22 1.89 -26.23
C LYS A 207 12.92 1.50 -26.91
N LYS A 208 12.96 0.99 -28.15
CA LYS A 208 11.79 0.48 -28.86
C LYS A 208 11.17 -0.71 -28.12
N GLU A 209 12.00 -1.64 -27.63
CA GLU A 209 11.55 -2.80 -26.86
C GLU A 209 10.81 -2.37 -25.58
N LEU A 210 11.36 -1.40 -24.82
CA LEU A 210 10.74 -0.85 -23.62
C LEU A 210 9.38 -0.22 -23.93
N LEU A 211 9.29 0.62 -24.96
CA LEU A 211 8.03 1.24 -25.36
C LEU A 211 7.01 0.21 -25.87
N SER A 212 7.48 -0.87 -26.52
CA SER A 212 6.63 -1.97 -26.96
C SER A 212 5.95 -2.69 -25.80
N LEU A 213 6.61 -2.88 -24.66
CA LEU A 213 6.00 -3.47 -23.47
C LEU A 213 4.80 -2.64 -23.03
N MET A 214 4.94 -1.31 -22.97
CA MET A 214 3.85 -0.44 -22.56
C MET A 214 2.67 -0.39 -23.56
N LEU A 215 2.95 -0.50 -24.88
CA LEU A 215 1.94 -0.40 -25.92
C LEU A 215 1.19 -1.70 -26.19
N TYR A 216 1.86 -2.83 -26.03
CA TYR A 216 1.34 -4.13 -26.48
C TYR A 216 1.15 -5.14 -25.35
N GLU A 217 1.65 -4.90 -24.14
CA GLU A 217 1.56 -5.80 -23.00
C GLU A 217 1.11 -5.08 -21.72
N PRO A 218 0.60 -5.81 -20.73
CA PRO A 218 0.14 -7.20 -20.79
C PRO A 218 -1.26 -7.33 -21.44
N TRP A 219 -1.71 -8.60 -21.60
CA TRP A 219 -3.11 -8.91 -21.91
C TRP A 219 -3.61 -9.99 -20.95
N ILE A 220 -3.98 -9.58 -19.73
CA ILE A 220 -4.45 -10.47 -18.67
C ILE A 220 -5.96 -10.38 -18.57
N ARG A 221 -6.65 -11.50 -18.70
CA ARG A 221 -8.11 -11.57 -18.49
C ARG A 221 -8.41 -11.45 -17.00
N PRO A 222 -9.31 -10.53 -16.58
CA PRO A 222 -9.64 -10.32 -15.16
C PRO A 222 -10.13 -11.60 -14.45
N GLU A 223 -10.79 -12.50 -15.18
CA GLU A 223 -11.32 -13.75 -14.65
C GLU A 223 -10.22 -14.68 -14.13
N LEU A 224 -9.01 -14.61 -14.71
CA LEU A 224 -7.85 -15.40 -14.29
C LEU A 224 -7.38 -15.02 -12.89
N LEU A 225 -7.58 -13.75 -12.47
CA LEU A 225 -7.17 -13.27 -11.16
C LEU A 225 -7.88 -14.00 -10.00
N ARG A 226 -9.04 -14.61 -10.25
CA ARG A 226 -9.74 -15.47 -9.26
C ARG A 226 -8.95 -16.70 -8.86
N ARG A 227 -7.93 -17.09 -9.63
CA ARG A 227 -7.04 -18.21 -9.34
C ARG A 227 -6.01 -17.87 -8.26
N LEU A 228 -5.73 -16.59 -8.04
CA LEU A 228 -4.76 -16.10 -7.06
C LEU A 228 -5.39 -16.12 -5.67
N LYS A 229 -5.07 -17.14 -4.88
CA LYS A 229 -5.65 -17.35 -3.55
C LYS A 229 -4.84 -16.71 -2.43
N MET A 230 -3.57 -16.35 -2.70
CA MET A 230 -2.75 -15.63 -1.73
C MET A 230 -3.34 -14.24 -1.43
N PRO A 231 -3.00 -13.66 -0.27
CA PRO A 231 -3.31 -12.26 0.00
C PRO A 231 -2.64 -11.32 -1.01
N VAL A 232 -3.40 -10.34 -1.53
CA VAL A 232 -2.91 -9.35 -2.48
C VAL A 232 -3.17 -7.94 -1.97
N LEU A 233 -2.15 -7.10 -2.00
CA LEU A 233 -2.28 -5.66 -1.80
C LEU A 233 -2.19 -4.96 -3.16
N VAL A 234 -3.19 -4.17 -3.50
CA VAL A 234 -3.18 -3.32 -4.69
C VAL A 234 -3.03 -1.88 -4.23
N ILE A 235 -1.92 -1.23 -4.62
CA ILE A 235 -1.61 0.17 -4.27
C ILE A 235 -1.54 1.01 -5.54
N ALA A 236 -2.05 2.23 -5.49
CA ALA A 236 -1.90 3.23 -6.54
C ALA A 236 -1.87 4.64 -5.95
N GLY A 237 -1.29 5.59 -6.67
CA GLY A 237 -1.44 7.00 -6.36
C GLY A 237 -2.83 7.52 -6.75
N SER A 238 -3.30 8.59 -6.11
CA SER A 238 -4.56 9.25 -6.46
C SER A 238 -4.49 9.91 -7.85
N ASP A 239 -3.30 10.30 -8.29
CA ASP A 239 -3.02 10.84 -9.62
C ASP A 239 -2.11 9.91 -10.45
N ASP A 240 -2.38 8.61 -10.38
CA ASP A 240 -1.64 7.58 -11.11
C ASP A 240 -1.87 7.67 -12.64
N MET A 241 -0.86 7.29 -13.42
CA MET A 241 -0.99 7.12 -14.87
C MET A 241 -1.93 5.96 -15.24
N ILE A 242 -2.08 4.97 -14.37
CA ILE A 242 -3.10 3.92 -14.47
C ILE A 242 -4.43 4.47 -13.94
N ARG A 243 -5.47 4.40 -14.74
CA ARG A 243 -6.79 4.91 -14.36
C ARG A 243 -7.31 4.21 -13.11
N GLU A 244 -7.75 4.95 -12.12
CA GLU A 244 -8.24 4.42 -10.85
C GLU A 244 -9.32 3.33 -11.03
N ARG A 245 -10.25 3.52 -12.00
CA ARG A 245 -11.26 2.50 -12.34
C ARG A 245 -10.63 1.16 -12.75
N HIS A 246 -9.45 1.18 -13.38
CA HIS A 246 -8.73 -0.02 -13.80
C HIS A 246 -8.06 -0.70 -12.59
N THR A 247 -7.43 0.06 -11.73
CA THR A 247 -6.86 -0.40 -10.44
C THR A 247 -7.94 -1.02 -9.56
N ARG A 248 -9.11 -0.37 -9.44
CA ARG A 248 -10.27 -0.93 -8.72
C ARG A 248 -10.80 -2.21 -9.35
N ARG A 249 -10.76 -2.34 -10.68
CA ARG A 249 -11.13 -3.57 -11.39
C ARG A 249 -10.18 -4.71 -11.04
N ILE A 250 -8.87 -4.47 -11.00
CA ILE A 250 -7.88 -5.47 -10.55
C ILE A 250 -8.24 -5.96 -9.15
N ALA A 251 -8.40 -5.04 -8.20
CA ALA A 251 -8.69 -5.38 -6.81
C ALA A 251 -10.00 -6.19 -6.66
N ARG A 252 -11.05 -5.82 -7.40
CA ARG A 252 -12.35 -6.53 -7.35
C ARG A 252 -12.30 -7.93 -8.00
N SER A 253 -11.37 -8.17 -8.91
CA SER A 253 -11.22 -9.46 -9.57
C SER A 253 -10.42 -10.48 -8.78
N LEU A 254 -9.72 -10.03 -7.75
CA LEU A 254 -8.90 -10.83 -6.84
C LEU A 254 -9.73 -11.26 -5.61
N PRO A 255 -9.72 -12.54 -5.20
CA PRO A 255 -10.54 -13.01 -4.08
C PRO A 255 -10.10 -12.46 -2.72
N ASN A 256 -8.80 -12.24 -2.52
CA ASN A 256 -8.20 -11.82 -1.24
C ASN A 256 -7.43 -10.51 -1.40
N ALA A 257 -8.02 -9.49 -2.05
CA ALA A 257 -7.37 -8.22 -2.28
C ALA A 257 -7.71 -7.16 -1.23
N ARG A 258 -6.70 -6.37 -0.86
CA ARG A 258 -6.85 -5.06 -0.21
C ARG A 258 -6.45 -3.98 -1.21
N LEU A 259 -7.29 -2.96 -1.36
CA LEU A 259 -7.00 -1.80 -2.19
C LEU A 259 -6.61 -0.61 -1.32
N ARG A 260 -5.54 0.09 -1.70
CA ARG A 260 -5.13 1.36 -1.11
C ARG A 260 -4.85 2.37 -2.22
N ILE A 261 -5.47 3.53 -2.12
CA ILE A 261 -5.15 4.70 -2.95
C ILE A 261 -4.50 5.70 -2.01
N LEU A 262 -3.24 6.03 -2.27
CA LEU A 262 -2.45 7.00 -1.52
C LEU A 262 -2.40 8.31 -2.29
N GLU A 263 -2.26 9.42 -1.60
CA GLU A 263 -2.10 10.72 -2.23
C GLU A 263 -0.72 10.81 -2.91
N GLY A 264 -0.69 10.96 -4.23
CA GLY A 264 0.55 11.03 -5.03
C GLY A 264 0.35 10.51 -6.44
N THR A 265 1.46 10.42 -7.19
CA THR A 265 1.46 10.01 -8.59
C THR A 265 1.69 8.49 -8.75
N HIS A 266 2.02 8.05 -9.98
CA HIS A 266 2.42 6.67 -10.28
C HIS A 266 3.62 6.20 -9.46
N PHE A 267 4.54 7.13 -9.12
CA PHE A 267 5.79 6.86 -8.41
C PHE A 267 5.66 6.93 -6.89
N ILE A 268 4.48 6.60 -6.35
CA ILE A 268 4.12 6.77 -4.93
C ILE A 268 5.12 6.12 -3.96
N ALA A 269 5.76 5.01 -4.32
CA ALA A 269 6.75 4.33 -3.49
C ALA A 269 8.06 5.15 -3.34
N ALA A 270 8.39 5.97 -4.33
CA ALA A 270 9.55 6.85 -4.31
C ALA A 270 9.20 8.24 -3.74
N GLU A 271 8.02 8.77 -4.08
CA GLU A 271 7.58 10.12 -3.67
C GLU A 271 7.16 10.19 -2.20
N LYS A 272 6.49 9.16 -1.70
CA LYS A 272 5.98 9.07 -0.32
C LYS A 272 6.37 7.73 0.31
N PRO A 273 7.67 7.45 0.47
CA PRO A 273 8.16 6.14 0.89
C PRO A 273 7.62 5.72 2.26
N ASP A 274 7.48 6.64 3.22
CA ASP A 274 6.99 6.31 4.56
C ASP A 274 5.54 5.82 4.52
N ALA A 275 4.64 6.54 3.83
CA ALA A 275 3.24 6.16 3.70
C ALA A 275 3.07 4.84 2.93
N PHE A 276 3.88 4.64 1.88
CA PHE A 276 3.90 3.40 1.11
C PHE A 276 4.38 2.22 1.96
N ASN A 277 5.52 2.37 2.64
CA ASN A 277 6.13 1.33 3.45
C ASN A 277 5.23 0.92 4.63
N GLN A 278 4.64 1.88 5.34
CA GLN A 278 3.67 1.62 6.41
C GLN A 278 2.44 0.87 5.89
N CYS A 279 1.96 1.24 4.69
CA CYS A 279 0.83 0.56 4.06
C CYS A 279 1.15 -0.91 3.72
N VAL A 280 2.36 -1.18 3.20
CA VAL A 280 2.85 -2.53 2.91
C VAL A 280 3.06 -3.32 4.21
N GLU A 281 3.71 -2.73 5.22
CA GLU A 281 3.93 -3.34 6.54
C GLU A 281 2.60 -3.75 7.18
N ALA A 282 1.63 -2.84 7.22
CA ALA A 282 0.30 -3.09 7.74
C ALA A 282 -0.44 -4.22 7.01
N PHE A 283 -0.21 -4.37 5.70
CA PHE A 283 -0.72 -5.50 4.94
C PHE A 283 -0.03 -6.81 5.33
N LEU A 284 1.28 -6.81 5.43
CA LEU A 284 2.06 -8.00 5.75
C LEU A 284 1.74 -8.53 7.15
N GLU A 285 1.68 -7.67 8.15
CA GLU A 285 1.30 -8.01 9.52
C GLU A 285 -0.15 -8.53 9.58
N GLY A 286 -1.07 -7.86 8.92
CA GLY A 286 -2.49 -8.25 8.89
C GLY A 286 -2.83 -9.48 8.05
N THR A 287 -1.83 -10.13 7.41
CA THR A 287 -1.99 -11.38 6.65
C THR A 287 -1.24 -12.56 7.25
N GLN A 288 -0.53 -12.34 8.35
CA GLN A 288 -0.02 -13.43 9.18
C GLN A 288 -1.23 -14.16 9.78
N GLY A 289 -1.29 -15.49 9.66
CA GLY A 289 -2.41 -16.29 10.14
C GLY A 289 -2.52 -16.25 11.68
N GLY A 290 -3.70 -16.57 12.25
CA GLY A 290 -3.90 -16.64 13.69
C GLY A 290 -5.32 -16.26 14.13
N GLU A 291 -5.50 -16.01 15.43
CA GLU A 291 -6.79 -15.66 16.08
C GLU A 291 -7.51 -14.50 15.36
N LEU A 292 -6.80 -13.47 14.92
CA LEU A 292 -7.41 -12.33 14.24
C LEU A 292 -8.10 -12.71 12.91
N ALA A 293 -7.50 -13.62 12.14
CA ALA A 293 -8.11 -14.14 10.93
C ALA A 293 -9.34 -14.99 11.24
N GLN A 294 -9.32 -15.73 12.36
CA GLN A 294 -10.45 -16.51 12.85
C GLN A 294 -11.57 -15.57 13.34
N MET A 295 -11.29 -14.55 14.15
CA MET A 295 -12.23 -13.51 14.57
C MET A 295 -12.89 -12.82 13.37
N SER A 296 -12.10 -12.41 12.38
CA SER A 296 -12.61 -11.78 11.17
C SER A 296 -13.55 -12.72 10.37
N ARG A 297 -13.24 -14.01 10.31
CA ARG A 297 -14.07 -15.00 9.62
C ARG A 297 -15.39 -15.27 10.35
N ILE A 298 -15.35 -15.39 11.69
CA ILE A 298 -16.54 -15.71 12.52
C ILE A 298 -17.44 -14.48 12.65
N TRP A 299 -16.84 -13.30 12.95
CA TRP A 299 -17.60 -12.10 13.31
C TRP A 299 -17.73 -11.07 12.19
N GLY A 300 -16.97 -11.21 11.09
CA GLY A 300 -16.96 -10.23 9.99
C GLY A 300 -18.29 -10.03 9.27
N SER A 301 -19.15 -11.03 9.31
CA SER A 301 -20.53 -10.99 8.76
C SER A 301 -21.60 -10.74 9.82
N ARG A 302 -21.22 -10.56 11.10
CA ARG A 302 -22.15 -10.34 12.20
C ARG A 302 -22.95 -9.06 11.98
N ARG A 303 -24.27 -9.14 12.20
CA ARG A 303 -25.14 -7.97 12.25
C ARG A 303 -25.30 -7.55 13.70
N ALA A 304 -24.99 -6.29 14.01
CA ALA A 304 -25.27 -5.73 15.31
C ALA A 304 -26.79 -5.66 15.52
N GLY A 305 -27.27 -6.10 16.69
CA GLY A 305 -28.66 -5.98 17.11
C GLY A 305 -29.03 -4.51 17.40
N ARG A 306 -30.30 -4.16 17.29
CA ARG A 306 -30.85 -2.84 17.61
C ARG A 306 -31.95 -2.95 18.65
N LEU A 307 -31.85 -2.11 19.67
CA LEU A 307 -32.93 -1.85 20.64
C LEU A 307 -33.34 -0.36 20.47
N GLU A 308 -34.61 -0.17 20.19
CA GLU A 308 -35.48 1.03 20.14
C GLU A 308 -35.00 2.42 19.61
N LYS A 309 -36.03 3.21 19.16
CA LYS A 309 -35.85 4.50 18.45
C LYS A 309 -36.33 5.68 19.32
N GLU A 310 -35.42 6.45 19.90
CA GLU A 310 -35.67 7.84 20.29
C GLU A 310 -34.61 8.76 19.68
N LYS A 311 -34.70 10.09 19.87
CA LYS A 311 -33.65 11.04 19.41
C LYS A 311 -32.31 10.74 20.12
N ILE A 312 -31.65 9.68 19.71
CA ILE A 312 -30.47 9.12 20.35
C ILE A 312 -29.25 9.86 19.80
N ARG A 313 -28.41 10.38 20.67
CA ARG A 313 -27.05 10.80 20.34
C ARG A 313 -26.26 9.56 19.97
N ARG A 314 -25.64 9.58 18.80
CA ARG A 314 -24.86 8.43 18.31
C ARG A 314 -23.37 8.71 18.46
N ALA A 315 -22.70 7.74 19.06
CA ALA A 315 -21.25 7.70 19.14
C ALA A 315 -20.74 6.36 18.57
N ALA A 316 -19.49 6.32 18.21
CA ALA A 316 -18.85 5.08 17.76
C ALA A 316 -17.42 5.01 18.30
N VAL A 317 -17.00 3.83 18.70
CA VAL A 317 -15.66 3.57 19.24
C VAL A 317 -15.01 2.40 18.50
N LEU A 318 -13.71 2.42 18.38
CA LEU A 318 -12.93 1.28 17.95
C LEU A 318 -12.35 0.60 19.21
N VAL A 319 -12.54 -0.71 19.34
CA VAL A 319 -11.81 -1.54 20.31
C VAL A 319 -10.54 -2.03 19.61
N PRO A 320 -9.38 -1.38 19.85
CA PRO A 320 -8.19 -1.63 19.05
C PRO A 320 -7.41 -2.81 19.60
N LEU A 321 -7.02 -3.72 18.71
CA LEU A 321 -6.13 -4.83 19.01
C LEU A 321 -4.75 -4.60 18.41
N ILE A 322 -3.71 -4.90 19.18
CA ILE A 322 -2.33 -5.04 18.72
C ILE A 322 -1.80 -6.44 19.03
N GLN A 323 -0.84 -6.90 18.24
CA GLN A 323 -0.13 -8.14 18.55
C GLN A 323 1.16 -7.81 19.33
N LYS A 324 1.31 -8.43 20.51
CA LYS A 324 2.47 -8.24 21.38
C LYS A 324 2.81 -9.58 22.03
N GLY A 325 4.08 -10.01 21.94
CA GLY A 325 4.52 -11.27 22.53
C GLY A 325 3.80 -12.54 22.03
N GLY A 326 3.23 -12.50 20.82
CA GLY A 326 2.49 -13.63 20.24
C GLY A 326 1.00 -13.68 20.57
N GLU A 327 0.49 -12.78 21.42
CA GLU A 327 -0.92 -12.67 21.79
C GLU A 327 -1.52 -11.30 21.41
N TYR A 328 -2.86 -11.20 21.38
CA TYR A 328 -3.56 -9.95 21.11
C TYR A 328 -3.84 -9.18 22.39
N HIS A 329 -3.47 -7.91 22.38
CA HIS A 329 -3.73 -6.95 23.45
C HIS A 329 -4.77 -5.93 22.98
N VAL A 330 -5.68 -5.57 23.87
CA VAL A 330 -6.58 -4.43 23.71
C VAL A 330 -5.83 -3.16 24.09
N VAL A 331 -5.85 -2.16 23.22
CA VAL A 331 -5.27 -0.83 23.48
C VAL A 331 -6.32 0.06 24.10
N PHE A 332 -5.91 0.83 25.09
CA PHE A 332 -6.70 1.84 25.79
C PHE A 332 -6.00 3.18 25.70
N GLU A 333 -6.78 4.22 25.77
CA GLU A 333 -6.31 5.57 26.02
C GLU A 333 -6.83 6.09 27.37
N VAL A 334 -6.05 6.95 27.99
CA VAL A 334 -6.46 7.73 29.15
C VAL A 334 -6.73 9.15 28.68
N ARG A 335 -7.93 9.64 28.91
CA ARG A 335 -8.35 10.97 28.47
C ARG A 335 -7.53 12.08 29.14
N ALA A 336 -7.13 13.09 28.38
CA ALA A 336 -6.33 14.19 28.89
C ALA A 336 -7.05 14.92 30.04
N GLY A 337 -6.30 15.27 31.07
CA GLY A 337 -6.82 15.97 32.25
C GLY A 337 -7.39 17.38 31.96
N SER A 338 -7.06 17.96 30.81
CA SER A 338 -7.56 19.25 30.32
C SER A 338 -8.98 19.20 29.73
N LEU A 339 -9.51 18.02 29.46
CA LEU A 339 -10.83 17.85 28.85
C LEU A 339 -11.97 18.23 29.83
N LYS A 340 -13.03 18.84 29.28
CA LYS A 340 -14.21 19.23 30.06
C LYS A 340 -15.08 18.03 30.47
N THR A 341 -15.03 16.95 29.73
CA THR A 341 -15.85 15.74 29.95
C THR A 341 -14.96 14.56 30.20
N GLN A 342 -15.20 13.87 31.32
CA GLN A 342 -14.54 12.61 31.69
C GLN A 342 -12.98 12.67 31.67
N PRO A 343 -12.33 13.71 32.23
CA PRO A 343 -10.88 13.78 32.26
C PRO A 343 -10.30 12.61 33.07
N GLY A 344 -9.21 11.99 32.58
CA GLY A 344 -8.53 10.89 33.24
C GLY A 344 -9.24 9.53 33.15
N GLU A 345 -10.37 9.43 32.48
CA GLU A 345 -11.04 8.13 32.28
C GLU A 345 -10.33 7.29 31.23
N ILE A 346 -10.34 5.97 31.48
CA ILE A 346 -9.82 4.99 30.54
C ILE A 346 -10.92 4.62 29.56
N CYS A 347 -10.67 4.81 28.27
CA CYS A 347 -11.65 4.54 27.23
C CYS A 347 -11.01 3.93 25.97
N PHE A 348 -11.87 3.67 25.00
CA PHE A 348 -11.47 3.36 23.63
C PHE A 348 -11.48 4.63 22.79
N PRO A 349 -10.63 4.73 21.78
CA PRO A 349 -10.69 5.82 20.82
C PRO A 349 -12.07 5.86 20.15
N GLY A 350 -12.66 7.05 20.09
CA GLY A 350 -13.98 7.21 19.51
C GLY A 350 -14.68 8.50 19.92
N GLY A 351 -15.76 8.80 19.21
CA GLY A 351 -16.51 10.03 19.41
C GLY A 351 -17.87 10.05 18.73
N ALA A 352 -18.41 11.26 18.56
CA ALA A 352 -19.72 11.46 17.97
C ALA A 352 -19.75 11.08 16.47
N VAL A 353 -20.86 10.47 16.04
CA VAL A 353 -21.11 10.22 14.61
C VAL A 353 -21.59 11.52 13.95
N GLU A 354 -20.82 12.04 13.02
CA GLU A 354 -21.11 13.28 12.31
C GLU A 354 -22.19 13.11 11.23
N ARG A 355 -22.71 14.26 10.75
CA ARG A 355 -23.76 14.25 9.73
C ARG A 355 -23.25 13.68 8.39
N GLY A 356 -23.88 12.60 7.92
CA GLY A 356 -23.51 11.93 6.69
C GLY A 356 -22.45 10.85 6.85
N GLU A 357 -21.97 10.63 8.06
CA GLU A 357 -21.01 9.60 8.42
C GLU A 357 -21.71 8.33 8.93
N THR A 358 -21.15 7.18 8.65
CA THR A 358 -21.57 5.93 9.29
C THR A 358 -20.83 5.75 10.61
N PRO A 359 -21.42 5.02 11.60
CA PRO A 359 -20.71 4.74 12.87
C PRO A 359 -19.31 4.13 12.69
N LYS A 360 -19.15 3.26 11.67
CA LYS A 360 -17.85 2.69 11.35
C LYS A 360 -16.83 3.73 10.86
N GLN A 361 -17.28 4.73 10.11
CA GLN A 361 -16.41 5.81 9.63
C GLN A 361 -16.01 6.71 10.79
N ALA A 362 -16.94 7.04 11.69
CA ALA A 362 -16.67 7.82 12.90
C ALA A 362 -15.62 7.12 13.79
N ALA A 363 -15.82 5.85 14.13
CA ALA A 363 -14.87 5.09 14.94
C ALA A 363 -13.46 5.08 14.34
N VAL A 364 -13.35 4.99 13.01
CA VAL A 364 -12.06 5.00 12.32
C VAL A 364 -11.44 6.40 12.30
N ARG A 365 -12.21 7.44 12.03
CA ARG A 365 -11.76 8.84 12.00
C ARG A 365 -11.20 9.25 13.36
N GLU A 366 -11.98 9.07 14.42
CA GLU A 366 -11.58 9.37 15.79
C GLU A 366 -10.30 8.62 16.19
N THR A 367 -10.23 7.32 15.87
CA THR A 367 -9.01 6.53 16.14
C THR A 367 -7.78 7.09 15.42
N MET A 368 -7.94 7.60 14.20
CA MET A 368 -6.84 8.25 13.47
C MET A 368 -6.40 9.55 14.14
N GLU A 369 -7.36 10.34 14.60
CA GLU A 369 -7.15 11.65 15.23
C GLU A 369 -6.53 11.49 16.62
N GLU A 370 -7.08 10.62 17.46
CA GLU A 370 -6.62 10.42 18.84
C GLU A 370 -5.30 9.65 18.94
N LEU A 371 -5.10 8.60 18.12
CA LEU A 371 -3.86 7.80 18.15
C LEU A 371 -2.81 8.26 17.13
N LEU A 372 -3.05 9.32 16.37
CA LEU A 372 -2.15 9.88 15.34
C LEU A 372 -1.64 8.80 14.37
N ILE A 373 -2.55 7.98 13.85
CA ILE A 373 -2.24 6.90 12.90
C ILE A 373 -2.99 7.07 11.59
N ASN A 374 -2.46 6.45 10.54
CA ASN A 374 -3.06 6.50 9.21
C ASN A 374 -4.18 5.45 9.04
N ARG A 375 -5.11 5.73 8.13
CA ARG A 375 -6.21 4.80 7.79
C ARG A 375 -5.73 3.40 7.40
N CYS A 376 -4.59 3.28 6.74
CA CYS A 376 -4.03 1.99 6.32
C CYS A 376 -3.59 1.10 7.49
N GLN A 377 -3.28 1.68 8.64
CA GLN A 377 -2.91 0.96 9.86
C GLN A 377 -4.12 0.38 10.60
N ILE A 378 -5.35 0.77 10.25
CA ILE A 378 -6.58 0.32 10.91
C ILE A 378 -7.29 -0.73 10.05
N ARG A 379 -7.38 -1.95 10.56
CA ARG A 379 -8.22 -3.01 9.99
C ARG A 379 -9.44 -3.24 10.88
N VAL A 380 -10.61 -2.78 10.45
CA VAL A 380 -11.86 -3.11 11.15
C VAL A 380 -12.20 -4.59 10.88
N ILE A 381 -12.36 -5.35 11.95
CA ILE A 381 -12.60 -6.81 11.95
C ILE A 381 -14.09 -7.10 11.91
N ALA A 382 -14.84 -6.58 12.90
CA ALA A 382 -16.27 -6.86 13.06
C ALA A 382 -16.98 -5.70 13.79
N PRO A 383 -18.28 -5.49 13.55
CA PRO A 383 -19.12 -4.75 14.49
C PRO A 383 -19.30 -5.57 15.76
N LEU A 384 -19.36 -4.91 16.91
CA LEU A 384 -19.79 -5.49 18.18
C LEU A 384 -21.23 -5.05 18.47
N ASP A 385 -21.82 -5.55 19.58
CA ASP A 385 -23.16 -5.18 19.96
C ASP A 385 -23.26 -3.71 20.34
N VAL A 386 -24.31 -3.06 19.87
CA VAL A 386 -24.58 -1.67 20.17
C VAL A 386 -24.94 -1.54 21.65
N LEU A 387 -24.28 -0.60 22.33
CA LEU A 387 -24.53 -0.27 23.72
C LEU A 387 -25.47 0.94 23.81
N GLU A 388 -26.62 0.75 24.46
CA GLU A 388 -27.45 1.85 24.91
C GLU A 388 -26.98 2.34 26.28
N ALA A 389 -26.58 3.60 26.31
CA ALA A 389 -26.10 4.24 27.52
C ALA A 389 -27.15 5.19 28.10
N PRO A 390 -27.12 5.48 29.42
CA PRO A 390 -27.99 6.46 30.03
C PRO A 390 -27.92 7.83 29.32
N GLY A 391 -29.04 8.54 29.25
CA GLY A 391 -29.13 9.83 28.58
C GLY A 391 -29.34 9.76 27.06
N ALA A 392 -30.00 8.70 26.57
CA ALA A 392 -30.35 8.51 25.17
C ALA A 392 -29.12 8.55 24.25
N MET A 393 -28.08 7.83 24.59
CA MET A 393 -26.86 7.65 23.80
C MET A 393 -26.75 6.22 23.30
N GLU A 394 -26.54 6.06 22.02
CA GLU A 394 -26.22 4.79 21.34
C GLU A 394 -24.73 4.77 20.98
N ILE A 395 -24.00 3.79 21.46
CA ILE A 395 -22.58 3.62 21.15
C ILE A 395 -22.44 2.37 20.29
N SER A 396 -21.87 2.54 19.09
CA SER A 396 -21.60 1.47 18.15
C SER A 396 -20.12 1.08 18.24
N PRO A 397 -19.76 0.00 18.95
CA PRO A 397 -18.37 -0.43 19.03
C PRO A 397 -17.98 -1.28 17.81
N PHE A 398 -16.73 -1.18 17.40
CA PHE A 398 -16.14 -2.00 16.35
C PHE A 398 -14.85 -2.62 16.85
N LEU A 399 -14.66 -3.90 16.63
CA LEU A 399 -13.37 -4.54 16.85
C LEU A 399 -12.45 -4.21 15.67
N GLY A 400 -11.24 -3.73 15.96
CA GLY A 400 -10.26 -3.40 14.96
C GLY A 400 -8.86 -3.85 15.33
N ALA A 401 -7.99 -4.09 14.35
CA ALA A 401 -6.57 -4.32 14.56
C ALA A 401 -5.77 -3.11 14.11
N LEU A 402 -4.83 -2.67 14.93
CA LEU A 402 -3.84 -1.66 14.61
C LEU A 402 -2.56 -2.36 14.14
N GLN A 403 -2.05 -1.96 12.99
CA GLN A 403 -0.86 -2.55 12.37
C GLN A 403 0.27 -1.53 12.40
N GLY A 404 1.42 -1.90 12.98
CA GLY A 404 2.56 -1.00 13.11
C GLY A 404 2.31 0.18 14.05
N TYR A 405 1.41 0.06 15.02
CA TYR A 405 1.16 1.10 16.02
C TYR A 405 2.37 1.29 16.94
N ARG A 406 2.82 2.53 17.10
CA ARG A 406 4.04 2.90 17.83
C ARG A 406 3.76 3.77 19.07
N TRP A 407 2.60 3.61 19.68
CA TRP A 407 2.19 4.33 20.89
C TRP A 407 2.09 5.86 20.70
N SER A 408 1.81 6.30 19.48
CA SER A 408 1.50 7.70 19.17
C SER A 408 0.10 8.07 19.67
N TYR A 409 -0.08 9.30 20.10
CA TYR A 409 -1.39 9.83 20.49
C TYR A 409 -1.40 11.36 20.45
N SER A 410 -2.58 11.96 20.39
CA SER A 410 -2.81 13.39 20.42
C SER A 410 -2.80 13.89 21.88
N GLU A 411 -1.76 14.59 22.27
CA GLU A 411 -1.63 15.15 23.64
C GLU A 411 -2.77 16.13 24.02
N ALA A 412 -3.50 16.64 23.03
CA ALA A 412 -4.66 17.50 23.28
C ALA A 412 -5.86 16.73 23.85
N GLU A 413 -5.99 15.42 23.54
CA GLU A 413 -7.15 14.61 23.89
C GLU A 413 -6.80 13.39 24.73
N VAL A 414 -5.59 12.89 24.64
CA VAL A 414 -5.08 11.67 25.28
C VAL A 414 -3.89 12.01 26.13
N ASP A 415 -3.87 11.58 27.39
CA ASP A 415 -2.74 11.71 28.31
C ASP A 415 -1.66 10.66 28.00
N HIS A 416 -2.07 9.40 27.89
CA HIS A 416 -1.22 8.29 27.49
C HIS A 416 -2.05 7.10 27.01
N THR A 417 -1.37 6.12 26.41
CA THR A 417 -1.97 4.86 25.96
C THR A 417 -1.27 3.65 26.57
N PHE A 418 -2.02 2.59 26.82
CA PHE A 418 -1.49 1.31 27.31
C PHE A 418 -2.24 0.12 26.70
N SER A 419 -1.81 -1.09 26.97
CA SER A 419 -2.50 -2.29 26.47
C SER A 419 -2.58 -3.40 27.48
N VAL A 420 -3.67 -4.17 27.44
CA VAL A 420 -3.94 -5.34 28.26
C VAL A 420 -4.20 -6.55 27.37
N PRO A 421 -3.66 -7.74 27.69
CA PRO A 421 -3.98 -8.95 26.92
C PRO A 421 -5.49 -9.20 26.85
N LEU A 422 -6.01 -9.45 25.64
CA LEU A 422 -7.43 -9.77 25.47
C LEU A 422 -7.83 -11.03 26.26
N ARG A 423 -6.94 -12.01 26.31
CA ARG A 423 -7.11 -13.24 27.08
C ARG A 423 -7.36 -12.97 28.57
N TRP A 424 -6.69 -11.96 29.14
CA TRP A 424 -6.89 -11.60 30.53
C TRP A 424 -8.34 -11.27 30.86
N PHE A 425 -9.03 -10.51 29.98
CA PHE A 425 -10.46 -10.19 30.16
C PHE A 425 -11.35 -11.41 30.02
N ALA A 426 -10.97 -12.41 29.23
CA ALA A 426 -11.71 -13.66 29.12
C ALA A 426 -11.54 -14.56 30.35
N GLU A 427 -10.44 -14.42 31.08
CA GLU A 427 -10.12 -15.20 32.27
C GLU A 427 -10.55 -14.52 33.59
N HIS A 428 -10.89 -13.23 33.54
CA HIS A 428 -11.24 -12.44 34.73
C HIS A 428 -12.60 -11.77 34.55
N GLU A 429 -13.53 -12.11 35.44
CA GLU A 429 -14.83 -11.44 35.47
C GLU A 429 -14.72 -10.06 36.11
N PRO A 430 -15.42 -9.03 35.61
CA PRO A 430 -15.45 -7.71 36.24
C PRO A 430 -16.30 -7.72 37.51
N GLU A 431 -15.95 -6.85 38.45
CA GLU A 431 -16.85 -6.54 39.56
C GLU A 431 -18.12 -5.88 39.03
N ARG A 432 -19.28 -6.34 39.47
CA ARG A 432 -20.58 -5.81 39.06
C ARG A 432 -21.22 -5.03 40.21
N TYR A 433 -21.65 -3.82 39.92
CA TYR A 433 -22.42 -2.98 40.84
C TYR A 433 -23.72 -2.57 40.15
N GLU A 434 -24.83 -2.68 40.90
CA GLU A 434 -26.12 -2.16 40.43
C GLU A 434 -26.25 -0.68 40.81
N THR A 435 -26.70 0.14 39.86
CA THR A 435 -26.89 1.58 40.02
C THR A 435 -28.32 1.96 39.67
N GLU A 436 -28.91 2.85 40.44
CA GLU A 436 -30.25 3.39 40.12
C GLU A 436 -30.15 4.58 39.16
N LEU A 437 -31.03 4.58 38.18
CA LEU A 437 -31.35 5.72 37.34
C LEU A 437 -32.59 6.42 37.90
N VAL A 438 -32.41 7.63 38.36
CA VAL A 438 -33.49 8.42 38.93
C VAL A 438 -33.78 9.58 37.99
N THR A 439 -35.03 9.79 37.66
CA THR A 439 -35.50 11.00 36.97
C THR A 439 -35.51 12.15 37.95
N VAL A 440 -34.69 13.16 37.70
CA VAL A 440 -34.68 14.42 38.45
C VAL A 440 -35.23 15.52 37.52
N PRO A 441 -36.49 15.92 37.66
CA PRO A 441 -37.02 17.01 36.84
C PRO A 441 -36.30 18.33 37.14
N GLU A 442 -36.25 19.19 36.13
CA GLU A 442 -35.75 20.57 36.31
C GLU A 442 -36.62 21.36 37.31
N GLU A 443 -36.08 22.44 37.91
CA GLU A 443 -36.81 23.30 38.86
C GLU A 443 -38.06 23.90 38.24
N THR A 444 -38.08 24.11 36.93
CA THR A 444 -39.19 24.65 36.16
C THR A 444 -40.26 23.60 35.78
N PHE A 445 -40.06 22.34 36.20
CA PHE A 445 -41.00 21.27 35.89
C PHE A 445 -42.35 21.52 36.56
N PRO A 446 -43.49 21.46 35.83
CA PRO A 446 -44.81 21.76 36.34
C PRO A 446 -45.34 20.62 37.22
N PHE A 447 -44.84 20.52 38.42
CA PHE A 447 -45.26 19.50 39.40
C PHE A 447 -46.74 19.54 39.71
N GLU A 448 -47.37 20.74 39.65
CA GLU A 448 -48.78 20.93 39.86
C GLU A 448 -49.66 20.26 38.83
N ASP A 449 -49.17 20.02 37.63
CA ASP A 449 -49.91 19.34 36.53
C ASP A 449 -49.72 17.82 36.55
N VAL A 450 -48.93 17.29 37.49
CA VAL A 450 -48.66 15.87 37.62
C VAL A 450 -49.43 15.27 38.80
N PRO A 451 -50.19 14.17 38.64
CA PRO A 451 -50.82 13.52 39.78
C PRO A 451 -49.81 13.09 40.84
N GLY A 452 -49.98 13.60 42.06
CA GLY A 452 -49.02 13.41 43.16
C GLY A 452 -48.02 14.56 43.33
N GLY A 453 -47.97 15.51 42.43
CA GLY A 453 -47.13 16.69 42.53
C GLY A 453 -45.66 16.36 42.70
N ARG A 454 -45.01 17.01 43.67
CA ARG A 454 -43.58 16.77 43.98
C ARG A 454 -43.31 15.38 44.56
N ASP A 455 -44.35 14.70 45.07
CA ASP A 455 -44.26 13.35 45.59
C ASP A 455 -44.55 12.28 44.52
N TYR A 456 -44.56 12.66 43.22
CA TYR A 456 -44.76 11.73 42.14
C TYR A 456 -43.64 10.70 42.13
N HIS A 457 -44.00 9.39 42.17
CA HIS A 457 -43.03 8.31 42.13
C HIS A 457 -42.56 8.06 40.71
N TRP A 458 -41.47 8.75 40.33
CA TRP A 458 -40.82 8.48 39.04
C TRP A 458 -40.38 7.04 38.95
N ARG A 459 -40.52 6.48 37.76
CA ARG A 459 -39.95 5.15 37.51
C ARG A 459 -38.45 5.21 37.70
N ARG A 460 -37.96 4.32 38.53
CA ARG A 460 -36.53 4.09 38.71
C ARG A 460 -36.06 3.04 37.74
N GLY A 461 -35.01 3.26 37.02
CA GLY A 461 -34.31 2.30 36.23
C GLY A 461 -33.13 1.74 37.02
N HIS A 462 -32.77 0.51 36.75
CA HIS A 462 -31.52 -0.08 37.27
C HIS A 462 -30.63 -0.43 36.09
N TYR A 463 -29.35 -0.19 36.25
CA TYR A 463 -28.37 -0.64 35.28
C TYR A 463 -27.08 -1.07 35.96
N ASP A 464 -26.42 -2.07 35.33
CA ASP A 464 -25.17 -2.62 35.84
C ASP A 464 -24.00 -1.78 35.41
N VAL A 465 -23.12 -1.46 36.35
CA VAL A 465 -21.80 -0.85 36.16
C VAL A 465 -20.73 -1.88 36.48
N TYR A 466 -19.83 -2.08 35.54
CA TYR A 466 -18.76 -3.06 35.65
C TYR A 466 -17.40 -2.37 35.88
N PHE A 467 -16.50 -3.04 36.64
CA PHE A 467 -15.19 -2.55 37.00
C PHE A 467 -14.15 -3.64 36.80
N TYR A 468 -13.14 -3.39 35.99
CA TYR A 468 -11.91 -4.15 35.93
C TYR A 468 -10.81 -3.36 36.65
N ARG A 469 -10.24 -3.90 37.74
CA ARG A 469 -9.16 -3.27 38.50
C ARG A 469 -7.82 -3.83 38.05
N ARG A 470 -6.96 -2.94 37.63
CA ARG A 470 -5.63 -3.29 37.13
C ARG A 470 -4.58 -2.33 37.69
N GLU A 471 -3.31 -2.69 37.53
CA GLU A 471 -2.18 -1.82 37.91
C GLU A 471 -2.15 -0.56 37.05
N GLU A 472 -2.52 -0.69 35.77
CA GLU A 472 -2.55 0.42 34.80
C GLU A 472 -3.71 1.41 35.08
N GLY A 473 -4.70 1.02 35.86
CA GLY A 473 -5.86 1.85 36.20
C GLY A 473 -7.16 1.07 36.33
N ILE A 474 -8.24 1.79 36.57
CA ILE A 474 -9.59 1.25 36.72
C ILE A 474 -10.35 1.43 35.40
N ILE A 475 -10.67 0.35 34.73
CA ILE A 475 -11.51 0.33 33.54
C ILE A 475 -12.96 0.08 34.00
N TRP A 476 -13.88 1.03 33.77
CA TRP A 476 -15.22 0.94 34.31
C TRP A 476 -16.30 1.46 33.34
N GLY A 477 -17.54 1.37 33.72
CA GLY A 477 -18.67 1.95 33.02
C GLY A 477 -18.89 1.34 31.63
N MET A 478 -19.04 2.19 30.61
CA MET A 478 -19.33 1.78 29.23
C MET A 478 -18.19 0.99 28.61
N THR A 479 -16.96 1.41 28.87
CA THR A 479 -15.75 0.71 28.39
C THR A 479 -15.68 -0.71 28.93
N ALA A 480 -15.89 -0.91 30.23
CA ALA A 480 -15.93 -2.23 30.84
C ALA A 480 -17.08 -3.11 30.35
N LYS A 481 -18.23 -2.50 30.04
CA LYS A 481 -19.41 -3.21 29.51
C LYS A 481 -19.17 -3.76 28.09
N ILE A 482 -18.54 -2.96 27.24
CA ILE A 482 -18.11 -3.37 25.89
C ILE A 482 -17.07 -4.50 25.99
N LEU A 483 -16.06 -4.34 26.87
CA LEU A 483 -15.03 -5.35 27.10
C LEU A 483 -15.60 -6.69 27.57
N ARG A 484 -16.54 -6.65 28.51
CA ARG A 484 -17.19 -7.85 29.02
C ARG A 484 -17.87 -8.62 27.87
N SER A 485 -18.65 -7.92 27.04
CA SER A 485 -19.31 -8.54 25.89
C SER A 485 -18.29 -9.14 24.90
N LEU A 486 -17.21 -8.42 24.61
CA LEU A 486 -16.13 -8.93 23.75
C LEU A 486 -15.42 -10.14 24.38
N ALA A 487 -15.16 -10.12 25.69
CA ALA A 487 -14.50 -11.20 26.41
C ALA A 487 -15.36 -12.49 26.42
N GLU A 488 -16.68 -12.35 26.57
CA GLU A 488 -17.65 -13.45 26.45
C GLU A 488 -17.59 -14.08 25.04
N MET A 489 -17.69 -13.23 23.99
CA MET A 489 -17.57 -13.69 22.59
C MET A 489 -16.22 -14.37 22.32
N TYR A 490 -15.12 -13.81 22.84
CA TYR A 490 -13.78 -14.36 22.65
C TYR A 490 -13.63 -15.73 23.33
N ARG A 491 -14.18 -15.89 24.53
CA ARG A 491 -14.20 -17.14 25.29
C ARG A 491 -14.97 -18.23 24.55
N GLU A 492 -16.17 -17.90 24.08
CA GLU A 492 -17.07 -18.86 23.43
C GLU A 492 -16.61 -19.25 22.02
N ASP A 493 -16.20 -18.29 21.21
CA ASP A 493 -15.96 -18.51 19.79
C ASP A 493 -14.51 -18.86 19.45
N ILE A 494 -13.55 -18.50 20.30
CA ILE A 494 -12.12 -18.61 20.01
C ILE A 494 -11.40 -19.56 20.97
N LEU A 495 -11.61 -19.41 22.29
CA LEU A 495 -10.86 -20.22 23.27
C LEU A 495 -11.48 -21.61 23.51
N SER A 496 -12.77 -21.78 23.27
CA SER A 496 -13.48 -23.06 23.44
C SER A 496 -13.35 -24.02 22.24
N LYS A 497 -12.69 -23.60 21.17
CA LYS A 497 -12.42 -24.38 19.95
C LYS A 497 -10.94 -24.71 19.83
#